data_70ccdc36f91ef56e7f2e5b735ef992f4
#
_entry.id   70ccdc36f91ef56e7f2e5b735ef992f4
#
_cell.length_a   1.000
_cell.length_b   1.000
_cell.length_c   1.000
_cell.angle_alpha   90.00
_cell.angle_beta   90.00
_cell.angle_gamma   90.00
#
_symmetry.space_group_name_H-M   'P 1'
#
loop_
_entity.id
_entity.type
_entity.pdbx_description
1 polymer ?
#
loop_
_entity_poly.entity_id
_entity_poly.type
_entity_poly.pdbx_seq_one_letter_code
_entity_poly.pdbx_strand_id
1 'polypeptide(L)'
;MMAEQNMQEFIEVLSSKAAVPGGGGACAYVAAAGMALGAMVANLTTGKKKYAQYQEEIEELLSKAEQLSKELMTYMDKDAESFEPLSKAYGLPKDTKEQQEYKEEVMEKALKEASLTPVALMEKILDALKILERLSVVGSRLAIS
;
A
#
# COMPACT_ATOMS: atom_id res chain seq x y z
N MET A 1 6.69 14.04 1.02
CA MET A 1 6.23 12.62 1.05
C MET A 1 5.86 12.19 -0.36
N MET A 2 6.05 10.90 -0.72
CA MET A 2 5.69 10.40 -2.07
C MET A 2 4.20 10.57 -2.37
N ALA A 3 3.35 10.42 -1.37
CA ALA A 3 1.91 10.65 -1.50
C ALA A 3 1.49 12.09 -1.84
N GLU A 4 2.41 13.05 -1.73
CA GLU A 4 2.18 14.45 -2.08
C GLU A 4 2.70 14.83 -3.47
N GLN A 5 3.43 13.92 -4.14
CA GLN A 5 3.87 14.10 -5.52
C GLN A 5 2.67 14.05 -6.46
N ASN A 6 2.79 14.70 -7.62
CA ASN A 6 1.76 14.51 -8.63
C ASN A 6 1.90 13.10 -9.26
N MET A 7 0.79 12.58 -9.78
CA MET A 7 0.72 11.21 -10.31
C MET A 7 1.69 10.96 -11.45
N GLN A 8 1.88 11.94 -12.34
CA GLN A 8 2.77 11.80 -13.48
C GLN A 8 4.22 11.67 -13.02
N GLU A 9 4.66 12.54 -12.12
CA GLU A 9 6.00 12.53 -11.54
C GLU A 9 6.29 11.21 -10.81
N PHE A 10 5.34 10.69 -10.03
CA PHE A 10 5.47 9.38 -9.40
C PHE A 10 5.69 8.26 -10.41
N ILE A 11 4.92 8.21 -11.49
CA ILE A 11 5.03 7.20 -12.54
C ILE A 11 6.36 7.34 -13.31
N GLU A 12 6.80 8.56 -13.59
CA GLU A 12 8.09 8.81 -14.26
C GLU A 12 9.26 8.30 -13.41
N VAL A 13 9.27 8.58 -12.11
CA VAL A 13 10.32 8.09 -11.20
C VAL A 13 10.26 6.59 -11.03
N LEU A 14 9.07 6.01 -10.86
CA LEU A 14 8.88 4.55 -10.74
C LEU A 14 9.40 3.79 -11.97
N SER A 15 9.26 4.35 -13.17
CA SER A 15 9.74 3.74 -14.41
C SER A 15 11.24 3.93 -14.65
N SER A 16 11.93 4.69 -13.82
CA SER A 16 13.33 5.04 -13.96
C SER A 16 14.26 4.00 -13.31
N LYS A 17 15.55 4.34 -13.19
CA LYS A 17 16.56 3.56 -12.45
C LYS A 17 16.65 3.96 -10.97
N ALA A 18 15.75 4.81 -10.48
CA ALA A 18 15.73 5.22 -9.08
C ALA A 18 15.50 4.01 -8.17
N ALA A 19 16.18 3.98 -7.03
CA ALA A 19 16.03 2.90 -6.06
C ALA A 19 14.64 2.90 -5.40
N VAL A 20 14.02 4.07 -5.29
CA VAL A 20 12.68 4.30 -4.74
C VAL A 20 11.92 5.32 -5.61
N PRO A 21 10.59 5.19 -5.77
CA PRO A 21 9.75 4.12 -5.26
C PRO A 21 10.04 2.77 -5.89
N GLY A 22 9.91 1.70 -5.10
CA GLY A 22 9.98 0.33 -5.58
C GLY A 22 8.60 -0.31 -5.74
N GLY A 23 8.60 -1.64 -5.89
CA GLY A 23 7.36 -2.41 -6.04
C GLY A 23 6.40 -2.28 -4.86
N GLY A 24 6.90 -2.17 -3.63
CA GLY A 24 6.08 -1.98 -2.43
C GLY A 24 5.33 -0.65 -2.46
N GLY A 25 6.01 0.44 -2.77
CA GLY A 25 5.38 1.75 -2.94
C GLY A 25 4.34 1.77 -4.05
N ALA A 26 4.62 1.11 -5.19
CA ALA A 26 3.66 0.97 -6.28
C ALA A 26 2.43 0.15 -5.87
N CYS A 27 2.61 -0.98 -5.16
CA CYS A 27 1.52 -1.79 -4.65
C CYS A 27 0.64 -1.02 -3.66
N ALA A 28 1.25 -0.24 -2.76
CA ALA A 28 0.55 0.61 -1.81
C ALA A 28 -0.34 1.64 -2.52
N TYR A 29 0.18 2.30 -3.55
CA TYR A 29 -0.57 3.26 -4.36
C TYR A 29 -1.77 2.62 -5.08
N VAL A 30 -1.57 1.49 -5.74
CA VAL A 30 -2.64 0.74 -6.43
C VAL A 30 -3.70 0.27 -5.44
N ALA A 31 -3.30 -0.23 -4.27
CA ALA A 31 -4.23 -0.66 -3.23
C ALA A 31 -5.04 0.52 -2.66
N ALA A 32 -4.42 1.68 -2.45
CA ALA A 32 -5.11 2.90 -2.02
C ALA A 32 -6.16 3.35 -3.05
N ALA A 33 -5.80 3.32 -4.34
CA ALA A 33 -6.74 3.61 -5.43
C ALA A 33 -7.90 2.61 -5.47
N GLY A 34 -7.63 1.32 -5.26
CA GLY A 34 -8.66 0.29 -5.14
C GLY A 34 -9.61 0.54 -3.98
N MET A 35 -9.10 0.95 -2.81
CA MET A 35 -9.93 1.32 -1.67
C MET A 35 -10.76 2.58 -1.93
N ALA A 36 -10.21 3.56 -2.63
CA ALA A 36 -10.95 4.75 -3.04
C ALA A 36 -12.13 4.40 -3.95
N LEU A 37 -11.95 3.44 -4.88
CA LEU A 37 -13.04 2.91 -5.71
C LEU A 37 -14.10 2.19 -4.84
N GLY A 38 -13.69 1.42 -3.85
CA GLY A 38 -14.60 0.83 -2.88
C GLY A 38 -15.42 1.88 -2.11
N ALA A 39 -14.77 2.92 -1.62
CA ALA A 39 -15.44 4.06 -0.98
C ALA A 39 -16.43 4.76 -1.94
N MET A 40 -16.08 4.91 -3.21
CA MET A 40 -16.99 5.44 -4.24
C MET A 40 -18.26 4.57 -4.37
N VAL A 41 -18.12 3.26 -4.41
CA VAL A 41 -19.30 2.34 -4.45
C VAL A 41 -20.15 2.52 -3.21
N ALA A 42 -19.57 2.60 -2.02
CA ALA A 42 -20.31 2.83 -0.77
C ALA A 42 -21.05 4.17 -0.80
N ASN A 43 -20.39 5.26 -1.19
CA ASN A 43 -21.00 6.58 -1.33
C ASN A 43 -22.16 6.60 -2.34
N LEU A 44 -22.01 5.93 -3.47
CA LEU A 44 -23.06 5.82 -4.49
C LEU A 44 -24.23 4.92 -4.07
N THR A 45 -24.06 4.12 -3.02
CA THR A 45 -25.10 3.24 -2.47
C THR A 45 -25.86 3.90 -1.32
N THR A 46 -25.17 4.67 -0.49
CA THR A 46 -25.73 5.37 0.68
C THR A 46 -26.94 6.22 0.31
N GLY A 47 -28.00 6.14 1.12
CA GLY A 47 -29.23 6.91 0.96
C GLY A 47 -30.18 6.36 -0.10
N LYS A 48 -29.83 5.33 -0.86
CA LYS A 48 -30.73 4.71 -1.83
C LYS A 48 -31.74 3.79 -1.12
N LYS A 49 -33.03 4.03 -1.34
CA LYS A 49 -34.14 3.24 -0.74
C LYS A 49 -34.01 1.73 -0.99
N LYS A 50 -33.54 1.32 -2.17
CA LYS A 50 -33.33 -0.09 -2.53
C LYS A 50 -32.34 -0.82 -1.62
N TYR A 51 -31.40 -0.09 -1.03
CA TYR A 51 -30.32 -0.63 -0.19
C TYR A 51 -30.46 -0.21 1.28
N ALA A 52 -31.63 0.32 1.68
CA ALA A 52 -31.87 0.84 3.02
C ALA A 52 -31.60 -0.18 4.14
N GLN A 53 -31.84 -1.47 3.88
CA GLN A 53 -31.56 -2.55 4.84
C GLN A 53 -30.06 -2.73 5.14
N TYR A 54 -29.17 -2.24 4.27
CA TYR A 54 -27.72 -2.31 4.42
C TYR A 54 -27.08 -0.97 4.78
N GLN A 55 -27.88 0.08 5.04
CA GLN A 55 -27.41 1.44 5.23
C GLN A 55 -26.31 1.54 6.30
N GLU A 56 -26.56 0.99 7.49
CA GLU A 56 -25.60 1.02 8.60
C GLU A 56 -24.28 0.30 8.26
N GLU A 57 -24.39 -0.89 7.64
CA GLU A 57 -23.23 -1.67 7.20
C GLU A 57 -22.43 -0.91 6.12
N ILE A 58 -23.11 -0.27 5.18
CA ILE A 58 -22.45 0.49 4.11
C ILE A 58 -21.70 1.70 4.67
N GLU A 59 -22.29 2.40 5.64
CA GLU A 59 -21.62 3.53 6.32
C GLU A 59 -20.38 3.08 7.09
N GLU A 60 -20.43 1.92 7.75
CA GLU A 60 -19.29 1.32 8.43
C GLU A 60 -18.18 0.91 7.44
N LEU A 61 -18.55 0.26 6.32
CA LEU A 61 -17.62 -0.12 5.26
C LEU A 61 -16.98 1.10 4.60
N LEU A 62 -17.74 2.18 4.39
CA LEU A 62 -17.23 3.45 3.87
C LEU A 62 -16.16 4.03 4.79
N SER A 63 -16.45 4.14 6.07
CA SER A 63 -15.52 4.66 7.07
C SER A 63 -14.22 3.84 7.10
N LYS A 64 -14.32 2.51 7.08
CA LYS A 64 -13.16 1.60 7.02
C LYS A 64 -12.36 1.77 5.73
N ALA A 65 -13.05 1.88 4.59
CA ALA A 65 -12.38 2.06 3.29
C ALA A 65 -11.61 3.38 3.20
N GLU A 66 -12.19 4.48 3.70
CA GLU A 66 -11.53 5.78 3.73
C GLU A 66 -10.31 5.79 4.65
N GLN A 67 -10.42 5.19 5.84
CA GLN A 67 -9.30 5.06 6.76
C GLN A 67 -8.19 4.21 6.15
N LEU A 68 -8.54 3.03 5.62
CA LEU A 68 -7.56 2.12 5.04
C LEU A 68 -6.87 2.69 3.80
N SER A 69 -7.59 3.44 2.97
CA SER A 69 -7.00 4.16 1.84
C SER A 69 -5.90 5.14 2.29
N LYS A 70 -6.16 5.90 3.34
CA LYS A 70 -5.16 6.81 3.93
C LYS A 70 -3.96 6.06 4.51
N GLU A 71 -4.21 4.96 5.24
CA GLU A 71 -3.14 4.12 5.78
C GLU A 71 -2.27 3.53 4.66
N LEU A 72 -2.86 3.01 3.59
CA LEU A 72 -2.15 2.47 2.44
C LEU A 72 -1.24 3.52 1.78
N MET A 73 -1.69 4.76 1.66
CA MET A 73 -0.84 5.85 1.15
C MET A 73 0.42 6.06 2.00
N THR A 74 0.35 5.86 3.33
CA THR A 74 1.54 5.98 4.19
C THR A 74 2.58 4.90 3.92
N TYR A 75 2.18 3.75 3.39
CA TYR A 75 3.11 2.67 3.05
C TYR A 75 4.02 2.99 1.87
N MET A 76 3.68 3.97 1.02
CA MET A 76 4.56 4.43 -0.04
C MET A 76 5.88 4.97 0.53
N ASP A 77 5.79 5.81 1.57
CA ASP A 77 6.96 6.35 2.26
C ASP A 77 7.64 5.30 3.16
N LYS A 78 6.86 4.51 3.90
CA LYS A 78 7.37 3.43 4.76
C LYS A 78 8.18 2.39 3.99
N ASP A 79 7.74 2.02 2.78
CA ASP A 79 8.47 1.09 1.92
C ASP A 79 9.85 1.66 1.54
N ALA A 80 9.89 2.93 1.14
CA ALA A 80 11.13 3.62 0.81
C ALA A 80 12.07 3.73 2.02
N GLU A 81 11.55 4.12 3.18
CA GLU A 81 12.31 4.25 4.43
C GLU A 81 12.88 2.90 4.89
N SER A 82 12.09 1.83 4.81
CA SER A 82 12.52 0.49 5.20
C SER A 82 13.57 -0.11 4.25
N PHE A 83 13.57 0.32 2.99
CA PHE A 83 14.55 -0.12 1.98
C PHE A 83 15.88 0.63 2.08
N GLU A 84 15.91 1.83 2.63
CA GLU A 84 17.12 2.67 2.67
C GLU A 84 18.32 1.99 3.36
N PRO A 85 18.20 1.33 4.55
CA PRO A 85 19.30 0.62 5.17
C PRO A 85 19.84 -0.52 4.29
N LEU A 86 18.96 -1.25 3.61
CA LEU A 86 19.33 -2.32 2.69
C LEU A 86 20.09 -1.78 1.47
N SER A 87 19.60 -0.69 0.89
CA SER A 87 20.27 0.00 -0.22
C SER A 87 21.69 0.43 0.14
N LYS A 88 21.88 0.98 1.34
CA LYS A 88 23.21 1.34 1.86
C LYS A 88 24.12 0.12 2.08
N ALA A 89 23.57 -0.98 2.59
CA ALA A 89 24.31 -2.21 2.83
C ALA A 89 24.84 -2.84 1.53
N TYR A 90 24.14 -2.73 0.41
CA TYR A 90 24.64 -3.16 -0.90
C TYR A 90 25.94 -2.46 -1.31
N GLY A 91 26.09 -1.18 -0.95
CA GLY A 91 27.27 -0.37 -1.24
C GLY A 91 28.48 -0.63 -0.33
N LEU A 92 28.36 -1.46 0.71
CA LEU A 92 29.48 -1.74 1.62
C LEU A 92 30.62 -2.48 0.90
N PRO A 93 31.90 -2.17 1.23
CA PRO A 93 33.05 -2.83 0.65
C PRO A 93 33.10 -4.32 1.03
N LYS A 94 33.76 -5.12 0.17
CA LYS A 94 33.90 -6.58 0.34
C LYS A 94 35.29 -7.09 -0.07
N ASP A 95 36.28 -6.22 0.03
CA ASP A 95 37.64 -6.50 -0.48
C ASP A 95 38.47 -7.35 0.49
N THR A 96 38.20 -7.26 1.79
CA THR A 96 38.84 -8.08 2.82
C THR A 96 37.82 -9.04 3.44
N LYS A 97 38.35 -10.11 4.10
CA LYS A 97 37.50 -11.08 4.78
C LYS A 97 36.67 -10.44 5.90
N GLU A 98 37.24 -9.54 6.65
CA GLU A 98 36.57 -8.80 7.73
C GLU A 98 35.43 -7.91 7.16
N GLN A 99 35.67 -7.25 6.02
CA GLN A 99 34.65 -6.46 5.33
C GLN A 99 33.53 -7.32 4.82
N GLN A 100 33.80 -8.52 4.31
CA GLN A 100 32.80 -9.47 3.86
C GLN A 100 31.90 -9.92 5.02
N GLU A 101 32.50 -10.36 6.13
CA GLU A 101 31.78 -10.78 7.34
C GLU A 101 30.90 -9.65 7.89
N TYR A 102 31.43 -8.44 7.99
CA TYR A 102 30.66 -7.28 8.41
C TYR A 102 29.49 -6.95 7.47
N LYS A 103 29.75 -6.99 6.16
CA LYS A 103 28.71 -6.76 5.16
C LYS A 103 27.60 -7.81 5.24
N GLU A 104 27.94 -9.08 5.41
CA GLU A 104 26.95 -10.16 5.55
C GLU A 104 26.06 -9.95 6.77
N GLU A 105 26.63 -9.58 7.92
CA GLU A 105 25.87 -9.30 9.14
C GLU A 105 24.90 -8.11 8.94
N VAL A 106 25.40 -7.00 8.39
CA VAL A 106 24.59 -5.79 8.14
C VAL A 106 23.50 -6.09 7.12
N MET A 107 23.81 -6.84 6.05
CA MET A 107 22.85 -7.24 5.03
C MET A 107 21.75 -8.12 5.61
N GLU A 108 22.08 -9.12 6.42
CA GLU A 108 21.09 -10.01 7.02
C GLU A 108 20.10 -9.24 7.89
N LYS A 109 20.60 -8.32 8.72
CA LYS A 109 19.76 -7.45 9.54
C LYS A 109 18.86 -6.55 8.68
N ALA A 110 19.45 -5.88 7.69
CA ALA A 110 18.73 -4.98 6.81
C ALA A 110 17.65 -5.71 5.98
N LEU A 111 17.92 -6.93 5.51
CA LEU A 111 16.95 -7.76 4.81
C LEU A 111 15.75 -8.14 5.70
N LYS A 112 16.01 -8.55 6.94
CA LYS A 112 14.95 -8.86 7.91
C LYS A 112 14.06 -7.64 8.18
N GLU A 113 14.65 -6.49 8.45
CA GLU A 113 13.92 -5.25 8.70
C GLU A 113 13.13 -4.79 7.45
N ALA A 114 13.74 -4.82 6.27
CA ALA A 114 13.10 -4.44 5.02
C ALA A 114 11.93 -5.36 4.63
N SER A 115 11.92 -6.62 5.08
CA SER A 115 10.83 -7.56 4.79
C SER A 115 9.55 -7.29 5.60
N LEU A 116 9.64 -6.60 6.73
CA LEU A 116 8.50 -6.35 7.61
C LEU A 116 7.46 -5.44 6.98
N THR A 117 7.87 -4.41 6.27
CA THR A 117 6.96 -3.45 5.62
C THR A 117 6.11 -4.09 4.52
N PRO A 118 6.67 -4.85 3.57
CA PRO A 118 5.87 -5.59 2.59
C PRO A 118 4.88 -6.56 3.21
N VAL A 119 5.25 -7.28 4.26
CA VAL A 119 4.34 -8.20 4.96
C VAL A 119 3.18 -7.43 5.60
N ALA A 120 3.45 -6.35 6.31
CA ALA A 120 2.42 -5.50 6.88
C ALA A 120 1.51 -4.88 5.81
N LEU A 121 2.06 -4.50 4.65
CA LEU A 121 1.28 -4.03 3.50
C LEU A 121 0.36 -5.13 2.95
N MET A 122 0.84 -6.37 2.83
CA MET A 122 0.02 -7.51 2.39
C MET A 122 -1.16 -7.75 3.33
N GLU A 123 -0.98 -7.65 4.64
CA GLU A 123 -2.06 -7.75 5.63
C GLU A 123 -3.11 -6.64 5.43
N LYS A 124 -2.67 -5.40 5.20
CA LYS A 124 -3.57 -4.27 4.90
C LYS A 124 -4.33 -4.47 3.59
N ILE A 125 -3.69 -5.00 2.56
CA ILE A 125 -4.33 -5.32 1.28
C ILE A 125 -5.36 -6.44 1.46
N LEU A 126 -5.09 -7.44 2.30
CA LEU A 126 -6.06 -8.47 2.62
C LEU A 126 -7.31 -7.88 3.29
N ASP A 127 -7.15 -6.94 4.22
CA ASP A 127 -8.28 -6.23 4.82
C ASP A 127 -9.06 -5.40 3.78
N ALA A 128 -8.36 -4.77 2.83
CA ALA A 128 -8.97 -4.07 1.71
C ALA A 128 -9.82 -5.01 0.85
N LEU A 129 -9.32 -6.19 0.52
CA LEU A 129 -10.05 -7.19 -0.26
C LEU A 129 -11.32 -7.67 0.44
N LYS A 130 -11.30 -7.84 1.77
CA LYS A 130 -12.49 -8.21 2.55
C LYS A 130 -13.57 -7.12 2.48
N ILE A 131 -13.19 -5.85 2.55
CA ILE A 131 -14.11 -4.71 2.38
C ILE A 131 -14.71 -4.73 0.98
N LEU A 132 -13.90 -4.90 -0.07
CA LEU A 132 -14.37 -4.95 -1.46
C LEU A 132 -15.28 -6.15 -1.72
N GLU A 133 -14.96 -7.32 -1.16
CA GLU A 133 -15.82 -8.51 -1.23
C GLU A 133 -17.19 -8.21 -0.65
N ARG A 134 -17.25 -7.58 0.51
CA ARG A 134 -18.55 -7.25 1.12
C ARG A 134 -19.32 -6.19 0.33
N LEU A 135 -18.64 -5.16 -0.15
CA LEU A 135 -19.26 -4.14 -1.02
C LEU A 135 -19.78 -4.73 -2.33
N SER A 136 -19.17 -5.79 -2.87
CA SER A 136 -19.67 -6.48 -4.06
C SER A 136 -21.04 -7.13 -3.85
N VAL A 137 -21.39 -7.43 -2.60
CA VAL A 137 -22.67 -8.03 -2.22
C VAL A 137 -23.72 -6.98 -1.88
N VAL A 138 -23.36 -5.98 -1.05
CA VAL A 138 -24.31 -5.00 -0.49
C VAL A 138 -24.34 -3.67 -1.25
N GLY A 139 -23.35 -3.40 -2.08
CA GLY A 139 -23.23 -2.17 -2.85
C GLY A 139 -24.18 -2.08 -4.04
N SER A 140 -24.34 -0.87 -4.56
CA SER A 140 -25.17 -0.61 -5.74
C SER A 140 -24.62 -1.32 -6.97
N ARG A 141 -25.41 -2.19 -7.57
CA ARG A 141 -25.03 -2.92 -8.79
C ARG A 141 -24.67 -2.01 -9.96
N LEU A 142 -25.30 -0.83 -10.04
CA LEU A 142 -24.98 0.17 -11.06
C LEU A 142 -23.59 0.82 -10.86
N ALA A 143 -23.06 0.79 -9.63
CA ALA A 143 -21.75 1.33 -9.30
C ALA A 143 -20.65 0.27 -9.43
N ILE A 144 -20.99 -1.01 -9.39
CA ILE A 144 -20.05 -2.14 -9.44
C ILE A 144 -19.76 -2.57 -10.90
N SER A 145 -20.72 -2.32 -11.80
CA SER A 145 -20.54 -2.60 -13.23
C SER A 145 -19.64 -1.56 -13.89
#